data_5e139c921c1e3ba7e4839b67612a06a0
#
_entry.id   5e139c921c1e3ba7e4839b67612a06a0
#
_cell.length_a   1.000
_cell.length_b   1.000
_cell.length_c   1.000
_cell.angle_alpha   90.00
_cell.angle_beta   90.00
_cell.angle_gamma   90.00
#
_symmetry.space_group_name_H-M   'P 1'
#
loop_
_entity.id
_entity.type
_entity.pdbx_description
1 polymer ?
#
loop_
_entity_poly.entity_id
_entity_poly.type
_entity_poly.pdbx_seq_one_letter_code
_entity_poly.pdbx_strand_id
1 'polypeptide(L)' 'APSVDVEAKLDGLGPVARRVYEALPATTSATTGSVDRAAGLSNEDVGGALLSLRLADLASRDGEKWSRAS' A
#
# COMPACT_ATOMS: atom_id res chain seq x y z
N ALA A 1 -9.79 -16.88 5.90
CA ALA A 1 -9.26 -15.70 6.55
C ALA A 1 -8.94 -14.63 5.52
N PRO A 2 -9.14 -13.34 5.85
CA PRO A 2 -8.89 -12.25 4.89
C PRO A 2 -7.44 -12.19 4.41
N SER A 3 -6.50 -12.67 5.19
CA SER A 3 -5.09 -12.65 4.82
C SER A 3 -4.77 -13.47 3.58
N VAL A 4 -5.53 -14.51 3.28
CA VAL A 4 -5.31 -15.34 2.09
C VAL A 4 -5.61 -14.55 0.82
N ASP A 5 -6.70 -13.82 0.80
CA ASP A 5 -7.06 -12.98 -0.35
C ASP A 5 -6.06 -11.84 -0.53
N VAL A 6 -5.61 -11.24 0.57
CA VAL A 6 -4.63 -10.17 0.53
C VAL A 6 -3.31 -10.68 -0.05
N GLU A 7 -2.83 -11.83 0.41
CA GLU A 7 -1.61 -12.43 -0.11
C GLU A 7 -1.69 -12.72 -1.61
N ALA A 8 -2.81 -13.29 -2.06
CA ALA A 8 -3.01 -13.59 -3.47
C ALA A 8 -3.00 -12.32 -4.32
N LYS A 9 -3.65 -11.26 -3.86
CA LYS A 9 -3.66 -9.98 -4.56
C LYS A 9 -2.27 -9.36 -4.61
N LEU A 10 -1.55 -9.38 -3.49
CA LEU A 10 -0.20 -8.84 -3.44
C LEU A 10 0.76 -9.59 -4.34
N ASP A 11 0.64 -10.90 -4.43
CA ASP A 11 1.45 -11.70 -5.35
C ASP A 11 1.22 -11.29 -6.80
N GLY A 12 -0.02 -10.98 -7.15
CA GLY A 12 -0.35 -10.51 -8.49
C GLY A 12 0.14 -9.11 -8.81
N LEU A 13 0.31 -8.27 -7.78
CA LEU A 13 0.76 -6.88 -7.94
C LEU A 13 2.27 -6.73 -7.96
N GLY A 14 3.01 -7.71 -7.45
CA GLY A 14 4.45 -7.71 -7.46
C GLY A 14 5.10 -7.26 -6.16
N PRO A 15 6.45 -7.34 -6.08
CA PRO A 15 7.16 -7.07 -4.82
C PRO A 15 7.12 -5.61 -4.36
N VAL A 16 7.06 -4.66 -5.29
CA VAL A 16 7.01 -3.24 -4.93
C VAL A 16 5.69 -2.93 -4.22
N ALA A 17 4.58 -3.41 -4.75
CA ALA A 17 3.27 -3.21 -4.14
C ALA A 17 3.19 -3.88 -2.77
N ARG A 18 3.74 -5.07 -2.63
CA ARG A 18 3.81 -5.76 -1.34
C ARG A 18 4.58 -4.93 -0.31
N ARG A 19 5.74 -4.39 -0.71
CA ARG A 19 6.56 -3.58 0.18
C ARG A 19 5.83 -2.32 0.64
N VAL A 20 5.14 -1.65 -0.27
CA VAL A 20 4.34 -0.47 0.04
C VAL A 20 3.18 -0.84 0.97
N TYR A 21 2.49 -1.94 0.70
CA TYR A 21 1.41 -2.40 1.55
C TYR A 21 1.88 -2.65 2.99
N GLU A 22 3.04 -3.29 3.14
CA GLU A 22 3.62 -3.55 4.46
C GLU A 22 4.03 -2.27 5.18
N ALA A 23 4.37 -1.22 4.43
CA ALA A 23 4.71 0.07 4.99
C ALA A 23 3.48 0.90 5.40
N LEU A 24 2.30 0.54 4.89
CA LEU A 24 1.08 1.25 5.27
C LEU A 24 0.64 0.89 6.68
N PRO A 25 0.21 1.88 7.49
CA PRO A 25 -0.30 1.58 8.83
C PRO A 25 -1.64 0.87 8.76
N ALA A 26 -1.87 -0.04 9.72
CA ALA A 26 -3.11 -0.82 9.77
C ALA A 26 -4.25 -0.06 10.46
N THR A 27 -3.93 0.81 11.41
CA THR A 27 -4.94 1.47 12.25
C THR A 27 -4.95 2.98 12.11
N THR A 28 -3.95 3.56 11.46
CA THR A 28 -3.85 5.00 11.23
C THR A 28 -3.66 5.26 9.75
N SER A 29 -3.31 6.48 9.38
CA SER A 29 -3.02 6.83 8.00
C SER A 29 -1.65 7.50 7.92
N ALA A 30 -1.04 7.45 6.74
CA ALA A 30 0.28 8.02 6.50
C ALA A 30 0.30 8.76 5.19
N THR A 31 1.13 9.81 5.11
CA THR A 31 1.33 10.52 3.85
C THR A 31 2.20 9.69 2.92
N THR A 32 2.17 10.02 1.63
CA THR A 32 3.02 9.35 0.63
C THR A 32 4.49 9.44 1.02
N GLY A 33 4.93 10.60 1.52
CA GLY A 33 6.31 10.78 1.96
C GLY A 33 6.70 9.86 3.11
N SER A 34 5.80 9.64 4.05
CA SER A 34 6.05 8.69 5.15
C SER A 34 6.14 7.27 4.63
N VAL A 35 5.29 6.91 3.68
CA VAL A 35 5.31 5.58 3.07
C VAL A 35 6.61 5.37 2.27
N ASP A 36 7.06 6.38 1.54
CA ASP A 36 8.32 6.34 0.80
C ASP A 36 9.48 5.95 1.72
N ARG A 37 9.57 6.61 2.87
CA ARG A 37 10.63 6.36 3.85
C ARG A 37 10.53 4.97 4.45
N ALA A 38 9.33 4.58 4.84
CA ALA A 38 9.11 3.29 5.47
C ALA A 38 9.39 2.13 4.52
N ALA A 39 9.03 2.30 3.26
CA ALA A 39 9.24 1.26 2.25
C ALA A 39 10.67 1.27 1.67
N GLY A 40 11.37 2.39 1.79
CA GLY A 40 12.69 2.54 1.21
C GLY A 40 12.67 2.59 -0.32
N LEU A 41 11.61 3.15 -0.89
CA LEU A 41 11.39 3.22 -2.32
C LEU A 41 11.29 4.68 -2.77
N SER A 42 11.41 4.90 -4.08
CA SER A 42 11.25 6.23 -4.64
C SER A 42 9.78 6.65 -4.63
N ASN A 43 9.54 7.95 -4.69
CA ASN A 43 8.19 8.50 -4.72
C ASN A 43 7.37 7.96 -5.91
N GLU A 44 8.01 7.80 -7.07
CA GLU A 44 7.36 7.25 -8.26
C GLU A 44 6.90 5.81 -8.06
N ASP A 45 7.77 4.99 -7.48
CA ASP A 45 7.46 3.60 -7.22
C ASP A 45 6.33 3.47 -6.21
N VAL A 46 6.39 4.27 -5.16
CA VAL A 46 5.34 4.26 -4.12
C VAL A 46 4.02 4.75 -4.69
N GLY A 47 4.04 5.82 -5.48
CA GLY A 47 2.82 6.35 -6.11
C GLY A 47 2.12 5.32 -6.99
N GLY A 48 2.88 4.65 -7.85
CA GLY A 48 2.34 3.60 -8.71
C GLY A 48 1.82 2.41 -7.91
N ALA A 49 2.56 2.00 -6.88
CA ALA A 49 2.14 0.90 -6.03
C ALA A 49 0.87 1.23 -5.24
N LEU A 50 0.77 2.45 -4.71
CA LEU A 50 -0.43 2.89 -3.99
C LEU A 50 -1.67 2.86 -4.89
N LEU A 51 -1.54 3.30 -6.13
CA LEU A 51 -2.65 3.23 -7.08
C LEU A 51 -3.05 1.79 -7.37
N SER A 52 -2.08 0.90 -7.55
CA SER A 52 -2.36 -0.52 -7.76
C SER A 52 -3.07 -1.13 -6.55
N LEU A 53 -2.59 -0.81 -5.35
CA LEU A 53 -3.22 -1.30 -4.11
C LEU A 53 -4.64 -0.76 -3.96
N ARG A 54 -4.87 0.49 -4.31
CA ARG A 54 -6.20 1.09 -4.26
C ARG A 54 -7.16 0.40 -5.22
N LEU A 55 -6.72 0.13 -6.43
CA LEU A 55 -7.53 -0.56 -7.43
C LEU A 55 -7.86 -2.00 -7.03
N ALA A 56 -6.97 -2.61 -6.24
CA ALA A 56 -7.20 -3.96 -5.72
C ALA A 56 -7.95 -3.97 -4.38
N ASP A 57 -8.42 -2.82 -3.91
CA ASP A 57 -9.10 -2.65 -2.63
C ASP A 57 -8.22 -3.02 -1.42
N LEU A 58 -6.92 -2.89 -1.55
CA LEU A 58 -5.97 -3.15 -0.47
C LEU A 58 -5.51 -1.89 0.24
N ALA A 59 -5.71 -0.73 -0.37
CA ALA A 59 -5.38 0.55 0.22
C ALA A 59 -6.52 1.54 0.05
N SER A 60 -6.63 2.44 1.01
CA SER A 60 -7.63 3.50 0.99
C SER A 60 -6.94 4.85 1.10
N ARG A 61 -7.45 5.82 0.37
CA ARG A 61 -6.94 7.18 0.39
C ARG A 61 -7.96 8.12 1.01
N ASP A 62 -7.49 8.97 1.90
CA ASP A 62 -8.29 10.04 2.49
C ASP A 62 -7.48 11.34 2.41
N GLY A 63 -7.77 12.13 1.39
CA GLY A 63 -7.00 13.35 1.11
C GLY A 63 -5.58 13.00 0.71
N GLU A 64 -4.61 13.41 1.50
CA GLU A 64 -3.19 13.14 1.24
C GLU A 64 -2.67 11.93 2.01
N LYS A 65 -3.53 11.25 2.74
CA LYS A 65 -3.13 10.15 3.61
C LYS A 65 -3.64 8.82 3.09
N TRP A 66 -2.85 7.80 3.33
CA TRP A 66 -3.13 6.44 2.90
C TRP A 66 -3.15 5.50 4.09
N SER A 67 -3.97 4.47 4.00
CA SER A 67 -4.04 3.41 5.01
C SER A 67 -4.38 2.10 4.33
N ARG A 68 -4.23 1.00 5.07
CA ARG A 68 -4.68 -0.29 4.57
C ARG A 68 -6.20 -0.32 4.56
N ALA A 69 -6.76 -0.79 3.44
CA ALA A 69 -8.18 -1.07 3.38
C ALA A 69 -8.44 -2.36 4.14
N SER A 70 -9.37 -2.33 5.04
CA SER A 70 -9.70 -3.51 5.84
C SER A 70 -10.93 -4.22 5.32
#